data_ecf4253d2e9c12c047ed597fbba067e5
#
_entry.id   ecf4253d2e9c12c047ed597fbba067e5
#
_cell.length_a   1.000
_cell.length_b   1.000
_cell.length_c   1.000
_cell.angle_alpha   90.00
_cell.angle_beta   90.00
_cell.angle_gamma   90.00
#
_symmetry.space_group_name_H-M   'P 1'
#
loop_
_entity.id
_entity.type
_entity.pdbx_description
1 polymer ?
#
loop_
_entity_poly.entity_id
_entity_poly.type
_entity_poly.pdbx_seq_one_letter_code
_entity_poly.pdbx_strand_id
1 'polypeptide(L)'
;MPMKRDAKERIVDWLLVALMVLPFVLSMTLKVLLKPAGEGISITGAQVYFTIPMPVMDLPITESQVNSLMVVLSILGLCLYLTHGISVAPHSKRQIVAEWIVEKVQNMVNSNMGAYFSAFAPFIAGIMFISAFSSLSSLLGLFPPTSDMNIVA
;
A
#
# COMPACT_ATOMS: atom_id res chain seq x y z
N MET A 1 -31.58 -12.12 8.57
CA MET A 1 -30.98 -12.47 9.88
C MET A 1 -29.49 -12.16 9.80
N PRO A 2 -28.92 -11.35 10.67
CA PRO A 2 -27.46 -11.13 10.69
C PRO A 2 -26.81 -12.41 11.24
N MET A 3 -26.09 -13.14 10.39
CA MET A 3 -25.27 -14.26 10.85
C MET A 3 -24.31 -13.75 11.92
N LYS A 4 -24.35 -14.37 13.11
CA LYS A 4 -23.34 -14.15 14.16
C LYS A 4 -22.00 -14.56 13.57
N ARG A 5 -21.14 -13.58 13.24
CA ARG A 5 -19.76 -13.84 12.87
C ARG A 5 -19.07 -14.49 14.04
N ASP A 6 -18.47 -15.64 13.80
CA ASP A 6 -17.69 -16.36 14.79
C ASP A 6 -16.56 -15.49 15.32
N ALA A 7 -16.20 -15.69 16.59
CA ALA A 7 -15.11 -14.90 17.23
C ALA A 7 -13.79 -14.99 16.44
N LYS A 8 -13.54 -16.09 15.77
CA LYS A 8 -12.38 -16.30 14.89
C LYS A 8 -12.39 -15.36 13.67
N GLU A 9 -13.55 -15.19 13.01
CA GLU A 9 -13.67 -14.27 11.88
C GLU A 9 -13.43 -12.82 12.28
N ARG A 10 -13.89 -12.41 13.46
CA ARG A 10 -13.62 -11.07 14.00
C ARG A 10 -12.15 -10.85 14.25
N ILE A 11 -11.45 -11.84 14.80
CA ILE A 11 -10.01 -11.75 15.08
C ILE A 11 -9.24 -11.61 13.76
N VAL A 12 -9.59 -12.39 12.75
CA VAL A 12 -8.98 -12.30 11.41
C VAL A 12 -9.24 -10.93 10.77
N ASP A 13 -10.47 -10.42 10.84
CA ASP A 13 -10.80 -9.08 10.35
C ASP A 13 -9.97 -7.99 11.03
N TRP A 14 -9.80 -8.05 12.35
CA TRP A 14 -8.97 -7.11 13.11
C TRP A 14 -7.49 -7.22 12.74
N LEU A 15 -6.98 -8.43 12.55
CA LEU A 15 -5.60 -8.66 12.10
C LEU A 15 -5.35 -8.07 10.70
N LEU A 16 -6.31 -8.23 9.78
CA LEU A 16 -6.18 -7.69 8.43
C LEU A 16 -6.26 -6.16 8.41
N VAL A 17 -7.13 -5.56 9.21
CA VAL A 17 -7.18 -4.10 9.39
C VAL A 17 -5.88 -3.60 10.03
N ALA A 18 -5.36 -4.31 11.03
CA ALA A 18 -4.07 -4.00 11.62
C ALA A 18 -2.94 -4.07 10.59
N LEU A 19 -2.90 -5.09 9.74
CA LEU A 19 -1.92 -5.24 8.65
C LEU A 19 -2.00 -4.06 7.65
N MET A 20 -3.18 -3.48 7.45
CA MET A 20 -3.36 -2.32 6.58
C MET A 20 -2.85 -1.02 7.23
N VAL A 21 -3.13 -0.80 8.52
CA VAL A 21 -2.86 0.47 9.22
C VAL A 21 -1.49 0.49 9.88
N LEU A 22 -1.06 -0.65 10.44
CA LEU A 22 0.20 -0.78 11.20
C LEU A 22 1.43 -0.33 10.41
N PRO A 23 1.60 -0.64 9.10
CA PRO A 23 2.74 -0.18 8.33
C PRO A 23 2.86 1.35 8.29
N PHE A 24 1.75 2.08 8.15
CA PHE A 24 1.75 3.54 8.16
C PHE A 24 2.15 4.11 9.52
N VAL A 25 1.59 3.56 10.60
CA VAL A 25 1.95 3.95 11.96
C VAL A 25 3.43 3.66 12.23
N LEU A 26 3.92 2.49 11.80
CA LEU A 26 5.31 2.10 11.95
C LEU A 26 6.25 3.03 11.19
N SER A 27 5.93 3.36 9.93
CA SER A 27 6.71 4.30 9.12
C SER A 27 6.76 5.69 9.78
N MET A 28 5.63 6.16 10.31
CA MET A 28 5.56 7.44 11.01
C MET A 28 6.40 7.44 12.31
N THR A 29 6.33 6.36 13.10
CA THR A 29 7.14 6.23 14.33
C THR A 29 8.63 6.12 14.02
N LEU A 30 9.02 5.36 12.99
CA LEU A 30 10.41 5.28 12.56
C LEU A 30 10.94 6.66 12.15
N LYS A 31 10.17 7.42 11.39
CA LYS A 31 10.56 8.78 10.98
C LYS A 31 10.80 9.70 12.18
N VAL A 32 9.95 9.62 13.20
CA VAL A 32 10.12 10.43 14.42
C VAL A 32 11.32 9.99 15.24
N LEU A 33 11.55 8.68 15.37
CA LEU A 33 12.65 8.12 16.17
C LEU A 33 14.02 8.26 15.51
N LEU A 34 14.09 8.12 14.18
CA LEU A 34 15.35 8.17 13.42
C LEU A 34 15.67 9.56 12.89
N LYS A 35 14.82 10.55 13.13
CA LYS A 35 15.10 11.94 12.74
C LYS A 35 16.24 12.47 13.62
N PRO A 36 17.40 12.80 13.03
CA PRO A 36 18.48 13.42 13.80
C PRO A 36 18.01 14.77 14.34
N ALA A 37 18.16 14.98 15.63
CA ALA A 37 17.85 16.24 16.29
C ALA A 37 18.82 17.31 15.78
N GLY A 38 18.37 18.20 14.91
CA GLY A 38 19.15 19.40 14.56
C GLY A 38 19.25 19.78 13.09
N GLU A 39 18.75 19.02 12.14
CA GLU A 39 18.74 19.45 10.75
C GLU A 39 17.44 20.14 10.39
N GLY A 40 17.55 21.44 10.01
CA GLY A 40 16.46 22.17 9.39
C GLY A 40 15.99 21.48 8.11
N ILE A 41 14.87 21.94 7.56
CA ILE A 41 14.25 21.42 6.33
C ILE A 41 15.30 21.36 5.21
N SER A 42 15.98 20.23 5.04
CA SER A 42 16.84 20.00 3.89
C SER A 42 15.97 19.56 2.72
N ILE A 43 16.03 20.31 1.64
CA ILE A 43 15.31 20.04 0.37
C ILE A 43 16.02 18.90 -0.41
N THR A 44 16.92 18.19 0.21
CA THR A 44 17.66 17.06 -0.35
C THR A 44 16.87 15.76 -0.13
N GLY A 45 16.57 15.04 -1.20
CA GLY A 45 15.98 13.71 -1.35
C GLY A 45 15.70 12.85 -0.09
N ALA A 46 15.35 11.59 -0.30
CA ALA A 46 15.06 10.67 0.80
C ALA A 46 16.24 10.53 1.78
N GLN A 47 15.98 10.65 3.08
CA GLN A 47 17.01 10.49 4.10
C GLN A 47 17.53 9.05 4.16
N VAL A 48 18.84 8.89 4.36
CA VAL A 48 19.45 7.58 4.59
C VAL A 48 19.35 7.27 6.09
N TYR A 49 18.66 6.21 6.45
CA TYR A 49 18.52 5.80 7.85
C TYR A 49 19.78 5.08 8.36
N PHE A 50 20.28 4.15 7.58
CA PHE A 50 21.55 3.45 7.87
C PHE A 50 22.12 2.83 6.60
N THR A 51 23.43 2.56 6.64
CA THR A 51 24.15 1.88 5.55
C THR A 51 24.57 0.50 6.00
N ILE A 52 24.33 -0.51 5.16
CA ILE A 52 24.81 -1.88 5.39
C ILE A 52 26.14 -2.01 4.67
N PRO A 53 27.27 -2.24 5.39
CA PRO A 53 28.56 -2.44 4.75
C PRO A 53 28.55 -3.78 3.99
N MET A 54 28.71 -3.72 2.67
CA MET A 54 28.85 -4.89 1.82
C MET A 54 30.24 -4.90 1.15
N PRO A 55 30.75 -6.11 0.77
CA PRO A 55 32.13 -6.23 0.29
C PRO A 55 32.40 -5.53 -1.06
N VAL A 56 31.37 -5.12 -1.79
CA VAL A 56 31.51 -4.47 -3.12
C VAL A 56 31.09 -3.00 -3.07
N MET A 57 29.99 -2.68 -2.38
CA MET A 57 29.46 -1.34 -2.28
C MET A 57 28.50 -1.24 -1.09
N ASP A 58 28.62 -0.19 -0.29
CA ASP A 58 27.71 0.03 0.83
C ASP A 58 26.28 0.22 0.35
N LEU A 59 25.32 -0.49 0.97
CA LEU A 59 23.90 -0.37 0.65
C LEU A 59 23.23 0.65 1.59
N PRO A 60 22.93 1.87 1.10
CA PRO A 60 22.18 2.83 1.89
C PRO A 60 20.70 2.45 1.94
N ILE A 61 20.15 2.28 3.14
CA ILE A 61 18.70 2.12 3.34
C ILE A 61 18.08 3.49 3.52
N THR A 62 17.26 3.88 2.55
CA THR A 62 16.64 5.19 2.49
C THR A 62 15.22 5.18 3.05
N GLU A 63 14.73 6.34 3.47
CA GLU A 63 13.34 6.54 3.90
C GLU A 63 12.35 6.07 2.83
N SER A 64 12.63 6.32 1.55
CA SER A 64 11.76 5.94 0.44
C SER A 64 11.63 4.42 0.27
N GLN A 65 12.72 3.65 0.47
CA GLN A 65 12.68 2.19 0.39
C GLN A 65 11.83 1.59 1.50
N VAL A 66 12.01 2.07 2.74
CA VAL A 66 11.21 1.62 3.89
C VAL A 66 9.75 1.96 3.65
N ASN A 67 9.46 3.18 3.19
CA ASN A 67 8.09 3.62 2.94
C ASN A 67 7.44 2.86 1.78
N SER A 68 8.19 2.55 0.72
CA SER A 68 7.73 1.69 -0.38
C SER A 68 7.30 0.31 0.11
N LEU A 69 8.12 -0.34 0.95
CA LEU A 69 7.79 -1.62 1.54
C LEU A 69 6.51 -1.54 2.38
N MET A 70 6.36 -0.47 3.19
CA MET A 70 5.18 -0.25 4.03
C MET A 70 3.92 -0.02 3.19
N VAL A 71 4.03 0.72 2.08
CA VAL A 71 2.91 0.92 1.13
C VAL A 71 2.48 -0.40 0.50
N VAL A 72 3.42 -1.23 0.05
CA VAL A 72 3.10 -2.54 -0.53
C VAL A 72 2.43 -3.47 0.49
N LEU A 73 2.92 -3.49 1.72
CA LEU A 73 2.30 -4.27 2.81
C LEU A 73 0.88 -3.79 3.13
N SER A 74 0.65 -2.48 3.10
CA SER A 74 -0.69 -1.90 3.30
C SER A 74 -1.66 -2.29 2.18
N ILE A 75 -1.21 -2.25 0.93
CA ILE A 75 -2.01 -2.68 -0.22
C ILE A 75 -2.33 -4.17 -0.12
N LEU A 76 -1.34 -4.99 0.24
CA LEU A 76 -1.55 -6.42 0.47
C LEU A 76 -2.59 -6.66 1.57
N GLY A 77 -2.49 -5.93 2.69
CA GLY A 77 -3.47 -5.98 3.78
C GLY A 77 -4.88 -5.62 3.31
N LEU A 78 -5.00 -4.55 2.52
CA LEU A 78 -6.28 -4.15 1.92
C LEU A 78 -6.86 -5.24 1.01
N CYS A 79 -6.04 -5.79 0.10
CA CYS A 79 -6.47 -6.86 -0.80
C CYS A 79 -6.95 -8.10 -0.03
N LEU A 80 -6.18 -8.54 0.97
CA LEU A 80 -6.56 -9.67 1.81
C LEU A 80 -7.84 -9.39 2.61
N TYR A 81 -8.00 -8.16 3.13
CA TYR A 81 -9.21 -7.76 3.84
C TYR A 81 -10.46 -7.78 2.94
N LEU A 82 -10.34 -7.30 1.71
CA LEU A 82 -11.44 -7.27 0.75
C LEU A 82 -11.79 -8.68 0.25
N THR A 83 -10.78 -9.54 0.05
CA THR A 83 -10.96 -10.89 -0.47
C THR A 83 -11.32 -11.93 0.60
N HIS A 84 -11.15 -11.60 1.89
CA HIS A 84 -11.49 -12.53 2.97
C HIS A 84 -12.99 -12.80 3.04
N GLY A 85 -13.37 -14.08 2.86
CA GLY A 85 -14.77 -14.51 2.96
C GLY A 85 -15.63 -14.20 1.73
N ILE A 86 -15.02 -14.17 0.54
CA ILE A 86 -15.74 -14.04 -0.72
C ILE A 86 -16.66 -15.25 -0.91
N SER A 87 -17.93 -14.98 -1.23
CA SER A 87 -18.96 -15.98 -1.55
C SER A 87 -19.60 -15.69 -2.90
N VAL A 88 -20.12 -16.72 -3.57
CA VAL A 88 -20.81 -16.60 -4.87
C VAL A 88 -22.04 -15.68 -4.77
N ALA A 89 -22.67 -15.63 -3.61
CA ALA A 89 -23.75 -14.68 -3.34
C ALA A 89 -23.20 -13.53 -2.47
N PRO A 90 -23.23 -12.27 -2.93
CA PRO A 90 -22.66 -11.15 -2.18
C PRO A 90 -23.50 -10.87 -0.92
N HIS A 91 -23.02 -11.33 0.22
CA HIS A 91 -23.66 -11.10 1.52
C HIS A 91 -22.95 -10.03 2.33
N SER A 92 -21.73 -9.64 1.93
CA SER A 92 -20.89 -8.70 2.67
C SER A 92 -20.72 -7.38 1.93
N LYS A 93 -20.88 -6.26 2.65
CA LYS A 93 -20.58 -4.93 2.10
C LYS A 93 -19.16 -4.81 1.56
N ARG A 94 -18.21 -5.55 2.14
CA ARG A 94 -16.80 -5.60 1.68
C ARG A 94 -16.69 -6.20 0.29
N GLN A 95 -17.39 -7.29 0.02
CA GLN A 95 -17.40 -7.93 -1.29
C GLN A 95 -18.00 -7.02 -2.36
N ILE A 96 -19.08 -6.31 -2.04
CA ILE A 96 -19.70 -5.34 -2.97
C ILE A 96 -18.71 -4.23 -3.32
N VAL A 97 -17.94 -3.73 -2.35
CA VAL A 97 -16.90 -2.71 -2.60
C VAL A 97 -15.77 -3.28 -3.45
N ALA A 98 -15.32 -4.51 -3.18
CA ALA A 98 -14.27 -5.16 -3.97
C ALA A 98 -14.71 -5.36 -5.42
N GLU A 99 -15.92 -5.88 -5.64
CA GLU A 99 -16.52 -6.08 -6.96
C GLU A 99 -16.68 -4.75 -7.71
N TRP A 100 -17.16 -3.70 -7.02
CA TRP A 100 -17.28 -2.37 -7.60
C TRP A 100 -15.92 -1.79 -8.04
N ILE A 101 -14.86 -1.95 -7.24
CA ILE A 101 -13.51 -1.50 -7.61
C ILE A 101 -13.03 -2.23 -8.86
N VAL A 102 -13.15 -3.56 -8.88
CA VAL A 102 -12.75 -4.41 -10.01
C VAL A 102 -13.51 -4.01 -11.27
N GLU A 103 -14.83 -3.86 -11.18
CA GLU A 103 -15.67 -3.43 -12.28
C GLU A 103 -15.27 -2.05 -12.81
N LYS A 104 -15.01 -1.09 -11.92
CA LYS A 104 -14.56 0.25 -12.32
C LYS A 104 -13.24 0.23 -13.07
N VAL A 105 -12.25 -0.54 -12.61
CA VAL A 105 -10.97 -0.67 -13.29
C VAL A 105 -11.14 -1.37 -14.64
N GLN A 106 -11.90 -2.45 -14.71
CA GLN A 106 -12.17 -3.17 -15.96
C GLN A 106 -12.88 -2.26 -16.98
N ASN A 107 -13.90 -1.52 -16.54
CA ASN A 107 -14.61 -0.58 -17.41
C ASN A 107 -13.70 0.53 -17.90
N MET A 108 -12.80 1.05 -17.05
CA MET A 108 -11.82 2.06 -17.45
C MET A 108 -10.83 1.51 -18.48
N VAL A 109 -10.33 0.30 -18.30
CA VAL A 109 -9.42 -0.35 -19.26
C VAL A 109 -10.15 -0.63 -20.57
N ASN A 110 -11.36 -1.18 -20.52
CA ASN A 110 -12.14 -1.51 -21.70
C ASN A 110 -12.53 -0.26 -22.51
N SER A 111 -12.84 0.85 -21.83
CA SER A 111 -13.19 2.10 -22.51
C SER A 111 -12.00 2.82 -23.17
N ASN A 112 -10.80 2.67 -22.59
CA ASN A 112 -9.59 3.35 -23.10
C ASN A 112 -8.76 2.48 -24.04
N MET A 113 -8.69 1.18 -23.81
CA MET A 113 -7.83 0.23 -24.55
C MET A 113 -8.62 -0.79 -25.36
N GLY A 114 -9.94 -0.88 -25.17
CA GLY A 114 -10.79 -1.88 -25.80
C GLY A 114 -10.84 -3.21 -25.04
N ALA A 115 -11.89 -4.01 -25.34
CA ALA A 115 -12.16 -5.27 -24.64
C ALA A 115 -11.04 -6.33 -24.80
N TYR A 116 -10.24 -6.21 -25.86
CA TYR A 116 -9.10 -7.11 -26.12
C TYR A 116 -8.04 -7.03 -25.01
N PHE A 117 -7.88 -5.86 -24.41
CA PHE A 117 -6.87 -5.60 -23.36
C PHE A 117 -7.40 -5.73 -21.93
N SER A 118 -8.58 -6.33 -21.73
CA SER A 118 -9.18 -6.53 -20.39
C SER A 118 -8.27 -7.31 -19.43
N ALA A 119 -7.38 -8.17 -19.95
CA ALA A 119 -6.38 -8.89 -19.17
C ALA A 119 -5.35 -7.98 -18.47
N PHE A 120 -5.16 -6.73 -18.93
CA PHE A 120 -4.28 -5.75 -18.29
C PHE A 120 -4.92 -5.03 -17.10
N ALA A 121 -6.22 -5.23 -16.85
CA ALA A 121 -6.93 -4.57 -15.75
C ALA A 121 -6.25 -4.76 -14.38
N PRO A 122 -5.76 -5.95 -13.98
CA PRO A 122 -5.05 -6.12 -12.71
C PRO A 122 -3.76 -5.32 -12.62
N PHE A 123 -3.02 -5.22 -13.72
CA PHE A 123 -1.77 -4.44 -13.78
C PHE A 123 -2.04 -2.94 -13.62
N ILE A 124 -3.02 -2.42 -14.34
CA ILE A 124 -3.45 -1.02 -14.22
C ILE A 124 -3.97 -0.74 -12.79
N ALA A 125 -4.76 -1.66 -12.22
CA ALA A 125 -5.21 -1.56 -10.83
C ALA A 125 -4.02 -1.46 -9.86
N GLY A 126 -3.00 -2.29 -10.03
CA GLY A 126 -1.78 -2.26 -9.20
C GLY A 126 -1.09 -0.89 -9.23
N ILE A 127 -0.89 -0.32 -10.42
CA ILE A 127 -0.29 1.02 -10.57
C ILE A 127 -1.16 2.08 -9.88
N MET A 128 -2.48 2.04 -10.08
CA MET A 128 -3.40 2.99 -9.45
C MET A 128 -3.36 2.89 -7.92
N PHE A 129 -3.35 1.68 -7.35
CA PHE A 129 -3.26 1.49 -5.91
C PHE A 129 -1.94 1.98 -5.34
N ILE A 130 -0.81 1.65 -5.97
CA ILE A 130 0.51 2.14 -5.54
C ILE A 130 0.55 3.67 -5.57
N SER A 131 0.07 4.29 -6.64
CA SER A 131 0.01 5.75 -6.75
C SER A 131 -0.89 6.38 -5.69
N ALA A 132 -2.07 5.82 -5.46
CA ALA A 132 -3.00 6.33 -4.45
C ALA A 132 -2.43 6.21 -3.03
N PHE A 133 -1.87 5.06 -2.66
CA PHE A 133 -1.26 4.87 -1.34
C PHE A 133 0.01 5.68 -1.14
N SER A 134 0.81 5.87 -2.21
CA SER A 134 1.96 6.78 -2.19
C SER A 134 1.54 8.22 -1.94
N SER A 135 0.47 8.68 -2.58
CA SER A 135 -0.10 10.01 -2.34
C SER A 135 -0.63 10.17 -0.91
N LEU A 136 -1.28 9.14 -0.38
CA LEU A 136 -1.73 9.12 1.03
C LEU A 136 -0.53 9.19 1.99
N SER A 137 0.57 8.49 1.69
CA SER A 137 1.82 8.58 2.48
C SER A 137 2.36 10.01 2.51
N SER A 138 2.31 10.72 1.38
CA SER A 138 2.72 12.12 1.29
C SER A 138 1.87 13.03 2.18
N LEU A 139 0.55 12.81 2.23
CA LEU A 139 -0.34 13.57 3.12
C LEU A 139 -0.02 13.34 4.61
N LEU A 140 0.50 12.18 4.96
CA LEU A 140 0.98 11.87 6.32
C LEU A 140 2.36 12.46 6.61
N GLY A 141 2.96 13.19 5.67
CA GLY A 141 4.29 13.77 5.80
C GLY A 141 5.42 12.77 5.62
N LEU A 142 5.15 11.59 5.07
CA LEU A 142 6.15 10.60 4.71
C LEU A 142 6.68 10.88 3.30
N PHE A 143 7.93 10.50 3.05
CA PHE A 143 8.49 10.65 1.71
C PHE A 143 7.79 9.67 0.74
N PRO A 144 7.10 10.17 -0.31
CA PRO A 144 6.33 9.29 -1.18
C PRO A 144 7.27 8.44 -2.05
N PRO A 145 7.03 7.10 -2.14
CA PRO A 145 7.86 6.21 -2.97
C PRO A 145 7.90 6.63 -4.44
N THR A 146 6.81 7.18 -4.96
CA THR A 146 6.71 7.64 -6.36
C THR A 146 7.54 8.89 -6.66
N SER A 147 8.10 9.56 -5.66
CA SER A 147 9.03 10.70 -5.86
C SER A 147 10.48 10.25 -5.97
N ASP A 148 10.80 8.99 -5.70
CA ASP A 148 12.14 8.45 -5.82
C ASP A 148 12.34 7.84 -7.20
N MET A 149 13.29 8.41 -7.96
CA MET A 149 13.60 7.92 -9.32
C MET A 149 14.06 6.46 -9.32
N ASN A 150 14.73 6.00 -8.26
CA ASN A 150 15.22 4.62 -8.18
C ASN A 150 14.08 3.59 -8.01
N ILE A 151 12.90 4.03 -7.59
CA ILE A 151 11.73 3.15 -7.39
C ILE A 151 10.82 3.17 -8.64
N VAL A 152 10.82 4.29 -9.36
CA VAL A 152 9.92 4.51 -10.52
C VAL A 152 10.58 4.04 -11.83
N ALA A 153 11.89 3.99 -11.90
CA ALA A 153 12.65 3.53 -13.07
C ALA A 153 12.66 2.01 -13.16
#